data_79eca6f433dbfb5b9c1bc89add62ef3e
#
_entry.id   79eca6f433dbfb5b9c1bc89add62ef3e
#
_cell.length_a   1.000
_cell.length_b   1.000
_cell.length_c   1.000
_cell.angle_alpha   90.00
_cell.angle_beta   90.00
_cell.angle_gamma   90.00
#
_symmetry.space_group_name_H-M   'P 1'
#
loop_
_entity.id
_entity.type
_entity.pdbx_description
1 polymer ?
#
loop_
_entity_poly.entity_id
_entity_poly.type
_entity_poly.pdbx_seq_one_letter_code
_entity_poly.pdbx_strand_id
1 'polypeptide(L)'
;MFYWFLKFIALGPVLKLVFRPRAEGVENVPTEGPAILASNHLSYADWLFMPLVVPRKVSFVAKAEYFTTPGIKGRLQKTFFSGTGNIPIDRSGADAAAGALLSAKKVLAEGELFGIYPEGTRSHDGRLYRGKTGIARLTLETGVPVIPVAVVGTDVVAPPGRKFGRWTRPHVRFGRPLDFSRYAGMENDRFILRSITDEIMYEIMRLSGQEYVDTYAARAKDEAKRSESSKDADGGEQRKLAS
;
A
#
# COMPACT_ATOMS: atom_id res chain seq x y z
N MET A 1 12.89 -11.77 15.33
CA MET A 1 13.90 -10.96 16.06
C MET A 1 14.32 -9.71 15.28
N PHE A 2 14.78 -9.82 14.02
CA PHE A 2 15.28 -8.69 13.23
C PHE A 2 14.24 -7.57 12.97
N TYR A 3 12.96 -7.92 12.71
CA TYR A 3 11.86 -6.95 12.60
C TYR A 3 11.76 -6.03 13.83
N TRP A 4 11.75 -6.62 15.01
CA TRP A 4 11.62 -5.90 16.27
C TRP A 4 12.86 -5.05 16.59
N PHE A 5 14.05 -5.55 16.25
CA PHE A 5 15.29 -4.78 16.34
C PHE A 5 15.22 -3.51 15.46
N LEU A 6 14.83 -3.64 14.19
CA LEU A 6 14.65 -2.48 13.31
C LEU A 6 13.60 -1.51 13.84
N LYS A 7 12.47 -2.04 14.32
CA LYS A 7 11.34 -1.24 14.76
C LYS A 7 11.59 -0.50 16.06
N PHE A 8 12.23 -1.12 17.04
CA PHE A 8 12.37 -0.57 18.39
C PHE A 8 13.76 -0.04 18.72
N ILE A 9 14.80 -0.49 18.03
CA ILE A 9 16.18 -0.17 18.38
C ILE A 9 16.87 0.65 17.28
N ALA A 10 16.80 0.24 16.01
CA ALA A 10 17.56 0.88 14.95
C ALA A 10 16.77 1.97 14.22
N LEU A 11 15.90 1.58 13.29
CA LEU A 11 15.22 2.49 12.37
C LEU A 11 14.06 3.24 13.02
N GLY A 12 13.26 2.54 13.83
CA GLY A 12 12.04 3.10 14.43
C GLY A 12 12.27 4.31 15.31
N PRO A 13 13.22 4.31 16.27
CA PRO A 13 13.54 5.48 17.09
C PRO A 13 13.97 6.69 16.25
N VAL A 14 14.79 6.47 15.23
CA VAL A 14 15.24 7.53 14.32
C VAL A 14 14.05 8.15 13.57
N LEU A 15 13.19 7.31 12.98
CA LEU A 15 12.00 7.78 12.27
C LEU A 15 11.03 8.52 13.21
N LYS A 16 10.84 8.03 14.44
CA LYS A 16 9.99 8.68 15.44
C LYS A 16 10.57 10.02 15.89
N LEU A 17 11.87 10.12 16.08
CA LEU A 17 12.52 11.36 16.49
C LEU A 17 12.49 12.41 15.38
N VAL A 18 12.83 12.01 14.16
CA VAL A 18 12.94 12.91 12.99
C VAL A 18 11.56 13.34 12.51
N PHE A 19 10.66 12.40 12.26
CA PHE A 19 9.37 12.69 11.61
C PHE A 19 8.22 12.85 12.60
N ARG A 20 8.34 12.32 13.82
CA ARG A 20 7.30 12.39 14.87
C ARG A 20 5.92 12.01 14.34
N PRO A 21 5.77 10.85 13.68
CA PRO A 21 4.51 10.49 13.03
C PRO A 21 3.36 10.49 14.04
N ARG A 22 2.19 10.95 13.59
CA ARG A 22 0.96 10.88 14.38
C ARG A 22 0.20 9.63 14.01
N ALA A 23 -0.49 9.05 14.99
CA ALA A 23 -1.39 7.92 14.77
C ALA A 23 -2.71 8.18 15.49
N GLU A 24 -3.81 7.84 14.84
CA GLU A 24 -5.18 7.93 15.37
C GLU A 24 -5.90 6.62 15.09
N GLY A 25 -6.73 6.17 16.04
CA GLY A 25 -7.53 4.95 15.88
C GLY A 25 -6.72 3.65 15.96
N VAL A 26 -5.50 3.66 16.52
CA VAL A 26 -4.65 2.45 16.65
C VAL A 26 -5.35 1.36 17.46
N GLU A 27 -6.24 1.73 18.36
CA GLU A 27 -7.09 0.83 19.14
C GLU A 27 -8.04 -0.02 18.29
N ASN A 28 -8.32 0.38 17.05
CA ASN A 28 -9.11 -0.38 16.08
C ASN A 28 -8.32 -1.57 15.47
N VAL A 29 -7.01 -1.57 15.62
CA VAL A 29 -6.17 -2.69 15.18
C VAL A 29 -6.20 -3.78 16.27
N PRO A 30 -6.63 -5.01 15.98
CA PRO A 30 -6.74 -6.04 16.99
C PRO A 30 -5.38 -6.38 17.60
N THR A 31 -5.33 -6.53 18.91
CA THR A 31 -4.13 -6.90 19.66
C THR A 31 -3.70 -8.34 19.36
N GLU A 32 -4.65 -9.20 19.02
CA GLU A 32 -4.45 -10.60 18.67
C GLU A 32 -5.32 -10.97 17.46
N GLY A 33 -5.01 -12.11 16.83
CA GLY A 33 -5.72 -12.59 15.66
C GLY A 33 -5.41 -11.83 14.37
N PRO A 34 -5.87 -12.33 13.22
CA PRO A 34 -5.59 -11.77 11.91
C PRO A 34 -6.46 -10.56 11.60
N ALA A 35 -5.92 -9.63 10.81
CA ALA A 35 -6.68 -8.55 10.19
C ALA A 35 -5.98 -8.05 8.92
N ILE A 36 -6.76 -7.50 8.00
CA ILE A 36 -6.28 -6.84 6.79
C ILE A 36 -6.23 -5.34 7.03
N LEU A 37 -5.06 -4.73 6.89
CA LEU A 37 -4.90 -3.27 6.92
C LEU A 37 -4.94 -2.75 5.48
N ALA A 38 -6.05 -2.16 5.07
CA ALA A 38 -6.28 -1.62 3.72
C ALA A 38 -5.95 -0.13 3.67
N SER A 39 -4.94 0.27 2.92
CA SER A 39 -4.48 1.66 2.91
C SER A 39 -4.43 2.27 1.51
N ASN A 40 -4.60 3.59 1.43
CA ASN A 40 -4.16 4.37 0.27
C ASN A 40 -2.65 4.24 0.07
N HIS A 41 -2.16 4.51 -1.14
CA HIS A 41 -0.75 4.36 -1.48
C HIS A 41 -0.18 5.62 -2.14
N LEU A 42 0.47 6.47 -1.36
CA LEU A 42 1.03 7.74 -1.81
C LEU A 42 2.53 7.65 -2.12
N SER A 43 3.27 6.89 -1.32
CA SER A 43 4.72 6.93 -1.31
C SER A 43 5.35 5.57 -1.01
N TYR A 44 6.64 5.45 -1.31
CA TYR A 44 7.45 4.36 -0.76
C TYR A 44 7.53 4.38 0.77
N ALA A 45 7.33 5.54 1.40
CA ALA A 45 7.42 5.67 2.83
C ALA A 45 6.21 5.08 3.58
N ASP A 46 5.10 4.80 2.89
CA ASP A 46 3.87 4.28 3.52
C ASP A 46 4.11 2.98 4.29
N TRP A 47 4.84 2.03 3.69
CA TRP A 47 5.16 0.75 4.31
C TRP A 47 6.16 0.84 5.47
N LEU A 48 6.78 2.01 5.69
CA LEU A 48 7.60 2.29 6.87
C LEU A 48 6.76 2.89 7.99
N PHE A 49 5.94 3.91 7.70
CA PHE A 49 5.22 4.66 8.72
C PHE A 49 4.02 3.90 9.28
N MET A 50 3.28 3.14 8.46
CA MET A 50 2.16 2.34 8.96
C MET A 50 2.63 1.28 9.97
N PRO A 51 3.61 0.39 9.68
CA PRO A 51 4.09 -0.58 10.67
C PRO A 51 4.78 0.07 11.88
N LEU A 52 5.33 1.27 11.73
CA LEU A 52 6.02 1.97 12.80
C LEU A 52 5.09 2.30 13.97
N VAL A 53 3.83 2.62 13.68
CA VAL A 53 2.83 3.05 14.68
C VAL A 53 1.93 1.91 15.17
N VAL A 54 1.86 0.80 14.46
CA VAL A 54 1.10 -0.39 14.88
C VAL A 54 1.92 -1.20 15.88
N PRO A 55 1.38 -1.66 17.04
CA PRO A 55 2.16 -2.42 18.03
C PRO A 55 2.56 -3.82 17.57
N ARG A 56 1.91 -4.36 16.56
CA ARG A 56 2.14 -5.70 15.97
C ARG A 56 2.99 -5.64 14.70
N LYS A 57 3.45 -6.81 14.25
CA LYS A 57 4.09 -6.97 12.94
C LYS A 57 3.03 -6.86 11.86
N VAL A 58 3.33 -6.10 10.80
CA VAL A 58 2.50 -5.99 9.59
C VAL A 58 3.31 -6.54 8.42
N SER A 59 2.77 -7.51 7.71
CA SER A 59 3.39 -8.11 6.54
C SER A 59 2.79 -7.52 5.26
N PHE A 60 3.63 -7.26 4.26
CA PHE A 60 3.23 -6.76 2.94
C PHE A 60 3.79 -7.64 1.84
N VAL A 61 3.20 -7.57 0.65
CA VAL A 61 3.85 -8.12 -0.55
C VAL A 61 4.76 -7.09 -1.19
N ALA A 62 5.98 -7.49 -1.52
CA ALA A 62 6.97 -6.67 -2.20
C ALA A 62 7.46 -7.35 -3.48
N LYS A 63 8.03 -6.57 -4.41
CA LYS A 63 8.54 -7.10 -5.68
C LYS A 63 9.63 -8.13 -5.44
N ALA A 64 9.57 -9.27 -6.15
CA ALA A 64 10.55 -10.35 -6.06
C ALA A 64 11.98 -9.88 -6.35
N GLU A 65 12.16 -8.86 -7.20
CA GLU A 65 13.46 -8.30 -7.53
C GLU A 65 14.22 -7.77 -6.30
N TYR A 66 13.51 -7.33 -5.25
CA TYR A 66 14.14 -6.90 -4.00
C TYR A 66 14.78 -8.05 -3.21
N PHE A 67 14.45 -9.28 -3.56
CA PHE A 67 14.96 -10.49 -2.89
C PHE A 67 15.93 -11.30 -3.75
N THR A 68 15.99 -11.03 -5.06
CA THR A 68 16.76 -11.80 -6.04
C THR A 68 17.93 -11.02 -6.65
N THR A 69 18.08 -9.73 -6.34
CA THR A 69 19.20 -8.91 -6.81
C THR A 69 20.54 -9.54 -6.39
N PRO A 70 21.50 -9.76 -7.30
CA PRO A 70 22.80 -10.38 -6.97
C PRO A 70 23.72 -9.41 -6.22
N GLY A 71 24.76 -9.98 -5.59
CA GLY A 71 25.82 -9.24 -4.91
C GLY A 71 25.50 -8.79 -3.48
N ILE A 72 26.42 -8.05 -2.86
CA ILE A 72 26.34 -7.60 -1.45
C ILE A 72 25.15 -6.69 -1.26
N LYS A 73 24.90 -5.76 -2.21
CA LYS A 73 23.75 -4.86 -2.18
C LYS A 73 22.43 -5.63 -2.18
N GLY A 74 22.32 -6.68 -3.01
CA GLY A 74 21.13 -7.53 -3.05
C GLY A 74 20.94 -8.33 -1.76
N ARG A 75 22.04 -8.83 -1.14
CA ARG A 75 21.95 -9.50 0.17
C ARG A 75 21.43 -8.56 1.26
N LEU A 76 21.94 -7.34 1.35
CA LEU A 76 21.46 -6.34 2.31
C LEU A 76 20.00 -6.01 2.06
N GLN A 77 19.61 -5.82 0.80
CA GLN A 77 18.22 -5.54 0.41
C GLN A 77 17.30 -6.71 0.78
N LYS A 78 17.66 -7.94 0.45
CA LYS A 78 16.91 -9.15 0.82
C LYS A 78 16.74 -9.26 2.34
N THR A 79 17.83 -9.11 3.11
CA THR A 79 17.80 -9.17 4.58
C THR A 79 16.88 -8.10 5.15
N PHE A 80 16.94 -6.88 4.61
CA PHE A 80 16.11 -5.77 5.03
C PHE A 80 14.62 -6.05 4.75
N PHE A 81 14.25 -6.38 3.50
CA PHE A 81 12.84 -6.62 3.15
C PHE A 81 12.27 -7.86 3.84
N SER A 82 13.01 -8.97 3.92
CA SER A 82 12.59 -10.15 4.68
C SER A 82 12.44 -9.83 6.17
N GLY A 83 13.39 -9.08 6.72
CA GLY A 83 13.40 -8.70 8.13
C GLY A 83 12.30 -7.70 8.50
N THR A 84 11.80 -6.93 7.56
CA THR A 84 10.67 -5.99 7.76
C THR A 84 9.30 -6.63 7.50
N GLY A 85 9.22 -7.96 7.32
CA GLY A 85 7.96 -8.69 7.14
C GLY A 85 7.41 -8.65 5.71
N ASN A 86 8.24 -8.24 4.73
CA ASN A 86 7.82 -8.24 3.33
C ASN A 86 7.99 -9.63 2.71
N ILE A 87 7.00 -10.03 1.92
CA ILE A 87 6.95 -11.32 1.23
C ILE A 87 7.19 -11.10 -0.27
N PRO A 88 8.15 -11.82 -0.87
CA PRO A 88 8.43 -11.67 -2.29
C PRO A 88 7.24 -12.13 -3.14
N ILE A 89 6.89 -11.34 -4.16
CA ILE A 89 5.92 -11.72 -5.17
C ILE A 89 6.42 -11.34 -6.55
N ASP A 90 6.33 -12.27 -7.48
CA ASP A 90 6.54 -11.99 -8.89
C ASP A 90 5.29 -11.27 -9.44
N ARG A 91 5.50 -10.06 -9.97
CA ARG A 91 4.44 -9.22 -10.54
C ARG A 91 4.41 -9.26 -12.06
N SER A 92 5.27 -10.05 -12.68
CA SER A 92 5.47 -10.09 -14.14
C SER A 92 4.53 -11.04 -14.88
N GLY A 93 3.82 -11.94 -14.17
CA GLY A 93 2.96 -12.95 -14.77
C GLY A 93 1.46 -12.70 -14.60
N ALA A 94 0.65 -13.39 -15.39
CA ALA A 94 -0.81 -13.41 -15.26
C ALA A 94 -1.26 -13.89 -13.86
N ASP A 95 -0.45 -14.72 -13.20
CA ASP A 95 -0.71 -15.29 -11.88
C ASP A 95 -0.24 -14.43 -10.71
N ALA A 96 0.31 -13.24 -10.97
CA ALA A 96 0.82 -12.33 -9.94
C ALA A 96 -0.23 -12.00 -8.86
N ALA A 97 -1.48 -11.80 -9.27
CA ALA A 97 -2.58 -11.52 -8.37
C ALA A 97 -2.94 -12.74 -7.51
N ALA A 98 -2.92 -13.94 -8.08
CA ALA A 98 -3.18 -15.19 -7.36
C ALA A 98 -2.07 -15.48 -6.35
N GLY A 99 -0.81 -15.29 -6.71
CA GLY A 99 0.34 -15.45 -5.82
C GLY A 99 0.30 -14.48 -4.64
N ALA A 100 -0.12 -13.20 -4.88
CA ALA A 100 -0.32 -12.22 -3.82
C ALA A 100 -1.40 -12.67 -2.83
N LEU A 101 -2.51 -13.14 -3.36
CA LEU A 101 -3.64 -13.63 -2.56
C LEU A 101 -3.23 -14.84 -1.70
N LEU A 102 -2.52 -15.79 -2.29
CA LEU A 102 -2.02 -16.97 -1.57
C LEU A 102 -1.07 -16.58 -0.43
N SER A 103 -0.14 -15.67 -0.69
CA SER A 103 0.79 -15.18 0.32
C SER A 103 0.07 -14.45 1.46
N ALA A 104 -0.95 -13.63 1.12
CA ALA A 104 -1.78 -12.94 2.09
C ALA A 104 -2.55 -13.93 2.98
N LYS A 105 -3.18 -14.93 2.39
CA LYS A 105 -3.89 -15.98 3.13
C LYS A 105 -2.99 -16.71 4.12
N LYS A 106 -1.75 -17.03 3.73
CA LYS A 106 -0.79 -17.68 4.63
C LYS A 106 -0.50 -16.82 5.86
N VAL A 107 -0.24 -15.52 5.67
CA VAL A 107 0.00 -14.58 6.78
C VAL A 107 -1.19 -14.50 7.72
N LEU A 108 -2.41 -14.40 7.15
CA LEU A 108 -3.64 -14.32 7.93
C LEU A 108 -3.94 -15.61 8.67
N ALA A 109 -3.65 -16.78 8.07
CA ALA A 109 -3.78 -18.08 8.74
C ALA A 109 -2.80 -18.26 9.91
N GLU A 110 -1.65 -17.56 9.89
CA GLU A 110 -0.70 -17.51 10.99
C GLU A 110 -1.14 -16.52 12.11
N GLY A 111 -2.31 -15.89 12.00
CA GLY A 111 -2.84 -14.94 12.97
C GLY A 111 -2.22 -13.55 12.88
N GLU A 112 -1.47 -13.23 11.83
CA GLU A 112 -0.74 -12.00 11.66
C GLU A 112 -1.53 -10.92 10.92
N LEU A 113 -1.04 -9.67 10.98
CA LEU A 113 -1.61 -8.56 10.22
C LEU A 113 -1.04 -8.52 8.80
N PHE A 114 -1.91 -8.32 7.83
CA PHE A 114 -1.54 -8.18 6.42
C PHE A 114 -1.90 -6.79 5.90
N GLY A 115 -0.90 -6.04 5.43
CA GLY A 115 -1.08 -4.73 4.80
C GLY A 115 -1.28 -4.85 3.29
N ILE A 116 -2.28 -4.17 2.77
CA ILE A 116 -2.59 -4.15 1.35
C ILE A 116 -2.91 -2.74 0.88
N TYR A 117 -2.50 -2.43 -0.35
CA TYR A 117 -2.88 -1.21 -1.06
C TYR A 117 -3.85 -1.58 -2.17
N PRO A 118 -5.17 -1.35 -2.00
CA PRO A 118 -6.17 -1.80 -2.97
C PRO A 118 -6.01 -1.19 -4.36
N GLU A 119 -5.45 0.01 -4.48
CA GLU A 119 -5.12 0.66 -5.75
C GLU A 119 -4.11 -0.15 -6.60
N GLY A 120 -3.28 -0.99 -5.96
CA GLY A 120 -2.29 -1.85 -6.59
C GLY A 120 -1.05 -1.13 -7.12
N THR A 121 -1.01 0.19 -7.10
CA THR A 121 0.14 1.04 -7.41
C THR A 121 0.02 2.37 -6.67
N ARG A 122 1.12 3.10 -6.54
CA ARG A 122 1.11 4.43 -5.91
C ARG A 122 0.35 5.44 -6.76
N SER A 123 -0.43 6.30 -6.09
CA SER A 123 -0.96 7.51 -6.69
C SER A 123 0.20 8.37 -7.24
N HIS A 124 0.01 8.99 -8.36
CA HIS A 124 1.01 9.86 -8.99
C HIS A 124 0.77 11.33 -8.73
N ASP A 125 -0.42 11.69 -8.30
CA ASP A 125 -0.91 13.06 -8.14
C ASP A 125 -1.58 13.31 -6.76
N GLY A 126 -1.55 12.32 -5.87
CA GLY A 126 -2.10 12.44 -4.52
C GLY A 126 -3.58 12.11 -4.41
N ARG A 127 -4.30 11.82 -5.51
CA ARG A 127 -5.71 11.40 -5.49
C ARG A 127 -5.84 9.92 -5.12
N LEU A 128 -7.02 9.51 -4.67
CA LEU A 128 -7.36 8.13 -4.36
C LEU A 128 -8.04 7.48 -5.57
N TYR A 129 -7.49 6.38 -6.04
CA TYR A 129 -7.96 5.70 -7.23
C TYR A 129 -8.76 4.45 -6.90
N ARG A 130 -9.55 3.99 -7.89
CA ARG A 130 -10.39 2.81 -7.78
C ARG A 130 -9.61 1.58 -7.32
N GLY A 131 -10.09 0.91 -6.27
CA GLY A 131 -9.50 -0.31 -5.73
C GLY A 131 -9.75 -1.53 -6.61
N LYS A 132 -8.78 -2.45 -6.63
CA LYS A 132 -8.91 -3.77 -7.25
C LYS A 132 -9.68 -4.71 -6.32
N THR A 133 -10.50 -5.59 -6.88
CA THR A 133 -11.37 -6.50 -6.13
C THR A 133 -10.65 -7.66 -5.41
N GLY A 134 -9.34 -7.76 -5.55
CA GLY A 134 -8.54 -8.76 -4.84
C GLY A 134 -8.64 -8.67 -3.32
N ILE A 135 -8.81 -7.45 -2.78
CA ILE A 135 -9.02 -7.28 -1.34
C ILE A 135 -10.36 -7.87 -0.88
N ALA A 136 -11.43 -7.64 -1.61
CA ALA A 136 -12.74 -8.19 -1.29
C ALA A 136 -12.73 -9.73 -1.34
N ARG A 137 -12.08 -10.30 -2.36
CA ARG A 137 -11.89 -11.75 -2.45
C ARG A 137 -11.12 -12.28 -1.25
N LEU A 138 -9.99 -11.65 -0.89
CA LEU A 138 -9.19 -12.05 0.27
C LEU A 138 -10.02 -12.05 1.55
N THR A 139 -10.80 -10.99 1.76
CA THR A 139 -11.67 -10.83 2.93
C THR A 139 -12.71 -11.94 3.02
N LEU A 140 -13.42 -12.23 1.92
CA LEU A 140 -14.45 -13.27 1.90
C LEU A 140 -13.87 -14.69 2.07
N GLU A 141 -12.74 -14.98 1.40
CA GLU A 141 -12.09 -16.28 1.47
C GLU A 141 -11.44 -16.57 2.83
N THR A 142 -11.11 -15.53 3.62
CA THR A 142 -10.48 -15.70 4.94
C THR A 142 -11.40 -15.39 6.11
N GLY A 143 -12.51 -14.68 5.89
CA GLY A 143 -13.44 -14.26 6.94
C GLY A 143 -12.86 -13.24 7.94
N VAL A 144 -11.69 -12.64 7.65
CA VAL A 144 -11.04 -11.71 8.58
C VAL A 144 -11.53 -10.27 8.39
N PRO A 145 -11.55 -9.44 9.46
CA PRO A 145 -11.95 -8.06 9.37
C PRO A 145 -10.95 -7.22 8.56
N VAL A 146 -11.46 -6.19 7.90
CA VAL A 146 -10.66 -5.17 7.21
C VAL A 146 -10.63 -3.90 8.04
N ILE A 147 -9.44 -3.40 8.33
CA ILE A 147 -9.22 -2.11 8.96
C ILE A 147 -8.85 -1.12 7.84
N PRO A 148 -9.70 -0.16 7.50
CA PRO A 148 -9.33 0.89 6.57
C PRO A 148 -8.28 1.81 7.20
N VAL A 149 -7.25 2.14 6.46
CA VAL A 149 -6.13 2.97 6.93
C VAL A 149 -5.90 4.11 5.95
N ALA A 150 -5.64 5.29 6.47
CA ALA A 150 -5.15 6.41 5.66
C ALA A 150 -3.75 6.82 6.10
N VAL A 151 -2.83 6.89 5.15
CA VAL A 151 -1.50 7.48 5.34
C VAL A 151 -1.47 8.82 4.63
N VAL A 152 -1.09 9.88 5.35
CA VAL A 152 -1.11 11.26 4.87
C VAL A 152 0.27 11.90 5.04
N GLY A 153 0.75 12.64 4.04
CA GLY A 153 2.00 13.39 4.08
C GLY A 153 3.26 12.59 3.79
N THR A 154 3.17 11.30 3.48
CA THR A 154 4.31 10.46 3.10
C THR A 154 4.83 10.78 1.70
N ASP A 155 3.96 11.25 0.81
CA ASP A 155 4.29 11.81 -0.51
C ASP A 155 5.15 13.07 -0.41
N VAL A 156 4.99 13.86 0.65
CA VAL A 156 5.84 15.02 0.92
C VAL A 156 7.22 14.60 1.43
N VAL A 157 7.29 13.53 2.24
CA VAL A 157 8.55 12.96 2.76
C VAL A 157 9.35 12.30 1.64
N ALA A 158 8.70 11.51 0.81
CA ALA A 158 9.31 10.78 -0.30
C ALA A 158 8.40 10.84 -1.54
N PRO A 159 8.45 11.95 -2.30
CA PRO A 159 7.61 12.16 -3.46
C PRO A 159 7.84 11.10 -4.54
N PRO A 160 6.82 10.78 -5.35
CA PRO A 160 7.01 9.95 -6.53
C PRO A 160 8.15 10.48 -7.42
N GLY A 161 9.08 9.58 -7.79
CA GLY A 161 10.23 9.95 -8.65
C GLY A 161 11.43 10.60 -7.94
N ARG A 162 11.33 10.92 -6.64
CA ARG A 162 12.44 11.46 -5.85
C ARG A 162 12.75 10.59 -4.63
N LYS A 163 14.02 10.54 -4.21
CA LYS A 163 14.42 9.76 -3.03
C LYS A 163 14.05 10.44 -1.72
N PHE A 164 14.12 11.77 -1.68
CA PHE A 164 13.82 12.59 -0.52
C PHE A 164 13.02 13.82 -0.96
N GLY A 165 12.00 14.16 -0.17
CA GLY A 165 11.19 15.36 -0.31
C GLY A 165 11.46 16.37 0.79
N ARG A 166 10.42 17.05 1.23
CA ARG A 166 10.48 17.99 2.35
C ARG A 166 10.14 17.29 3.65
N TRP A 167 10.65 17.83 4.76
CA TRP A 167 10.27 17.36 6.08
C TRP A 167 8.79 17.68 6.32
N THR A 168 8.04 16.68 6.74
CA THR A 168 6.67 16.81 7.24
C THR A 168 6.44 15.76 8.32
N ARG A 169 5.33 15.86 9.00
CA ARG A 169 4.92 14.93 10.03
C ARG A 169 3.86 13.98 9.45
N PRO A 170 4.22 12.74 9.08
CA PRO A 170 3.25 11.79 8.55
C PRO A 170 2.15 11.49 9.56
N HIS A 171 0.94 11.27 9.07
CA HIS A 171 -0.20 10.91 9.87
C HIS A 171 -0.79 9.60 9.37
N VAL A 172 -1.02 8.66 10.30
CA VAL A 172 -1.64 7.37 10.00
C VAL A 172 -2.94 7.27 10.79
N ARG A 173 -4.06 7.11 10.11
CA ARG A 173 -5.39 7.02 10.69
C ARG A 173 -5.96 5.64 10.44
N PHE A 174 -6.46 4.99 11.49
CA PHE A 174 -7.08 3.67 11.43
C PHE A 174 -8.58 3.82 11.66
N GLY A 175 -9.39 3.40 10.69
CA GLY A 175 -10.84 3.36 10.80
C GLY A 175 -11.33 2.18 11.63
N ARG A 176 -12.64 2.12 11.83
CA ARG A 176 -13.28 0.99 12.50
C ARG A 176 -13.18 -0.27 11.66
N PRO A 177 -13.07 -1.45 12.27
CA PRO A 177 -13.09 -2.72 11.55
C PRO A 177 -14.37 -2.86 10.71
N LEU A 178 -14.20 -3.28 9.46
CA LEU A 178 -15.28 -3.62 8.55
C LEU A 178 -15.44 -5.15 8.55
N ASP A 179 -16.65 -5.62 8.80
CA ASP A 179 -17.02 -7.02 8.75
C ASP A 179 -17.91 -7.30 7.54
N PHE A 180 -17.50 -8.27 6.74
CA PHE A 180 -18.19 -8.68 5.53
C PHE A 180 -18.74 -10.12 5.62
N SER A 181 -18.87 -10.68 6.83
CA SER A 181 -19.37 -12.04 7.08
C SER A 181 -20.75 -12.27 6.45
N ARG A 182 -21.57 -11.22 6.32
CA ARG A 182 -22.88 -11.25 5.64
C ARG A 182 -22.83 -11.69 4.17
N TYR A 183 -21.65 -11.66 3.56
CA TYR A 183 -21.42 -12.05 2.17
C TYR A 183 -20.62 -13.36 2.05
N ALA A 184 -20.48 -14.12 3.12
CA ALA A 184 -19.78 -15.41 3.10
C ALA A 184 -20.38 -16.35 2.04
N GLY A 185 -19.52 -17.02 1.27
CA GLY A 185 -19.94 -17.89 0.16
C GLY A 185 -20.11 -17.17 -1.20
N MET A 186 -19.92 -15.85 -1.25
CA MET A 186 -20.08 -15.04 -2.46
C MET A 186 -18.72 -14.58 -3.07
N GLU A 187 -17.66 -15.34 -2.85
CA GLU A 187 -16.28 -14.99 -3.27
C GLU A 187 -16.10 -14.93 -4.79
N ASN A 188 -17.05 -15.47 -5.55
CA ASN A 188 -17.04 -15.48 -6.99
C ASN A 188 -18.05 -14.48 -7.62
N ASP A 189 -18.89 -13.83 -6.82
CA ASP A 189 -19.81 -12.82 -7.30
C ASP A 189 -19.11 -11.48 -7.55
N ARG A 190 -19.02 -11.08 -8.82
CA ARG A 190 -18.31 -9.85 -9.22
C ARG A 190 -18.96 -8.58 -8.67
N PHE A 191 -20.27 -8.57 -8.49
CA PHE A 191 -21.01 -7.41 -7.97
C PHE A 191 -20.74 -7.26 -6.47
N ILE A 192 -20.78 -8.35 -5.73
CA ILE A 192 -20.45 -8.37 -4.29
C ILE A 192 -18.99 -7.97 -4.07
N LEU A 193 -18.05 -8.56 -4.82
CA LEU A 193 -16.64 -8.18 -4.74
C LEU A 193 -16.43 -6.69 -5.02
N ARG A 194 -17.15 -6.12 -6.00
CA ARG A 194 -17.06 -4.69 -6.31
C ARG A 194 -17.63 -3.86 -5.18
N SER A 195 -18.83 -4.20 -4.67
CA SER A 195 -19.48 -3.49 -3.57
C SER A 195 -18.62 -3.44 -2.30
N ILE A 196 -18.05 -4.58 -1.88
CA ILE A 196 -17.14 -4.65 -0.73
C ILE A 196 -15.90 -3.77 -0.97
N THR A 197 -15.32 -3.84 -2.16
CA THR A 197 -14.14 -3.01 -2.47
C THR A 197 -14.47 -1.53 -2.41
N ASP A 198 -15.63 -1.11 -2.94
CA ASP A 198 -16.05 0.28 -2.95
C ASP A 198 -16.35 0.78 -1.52
N GLU A 199 -16.93 -0.06 -0.66
CA GLU A 199 -17.12 0.26 0.76
C GLU A 199 -15.77 0.49 1.47
N ILE A 200 -14.78 -0.38 1.24
CA ILE A 200 -13.43 -0.22 1.79
C ILE A 200 -12.78 1.07 1.27
N MET A 201 -12.87 1.35 -0.03
CA MET A 201 -12.29 2.56 -0.63
C MET A 201 -12.97 3.83 -0.14
N TYR A 202 -14.28 3.80 0.10
CA TYR A 202 -15.02 4.90 0.68
C TYR A 202 -14.53 5.24 2.10
N GLU A 203 -14.30 4.23 2.93
CA GLU A 203 -13.76 4.46 4.27
C GLU A 203 -12.32 5.00 4.23
N ILE A 204 -11.48 4.51 3.32
CA ILE A 204 -10.14 5.08 3.10
C ILE A 204 -10.24 6.55 2.65
N MET A 205 -11.16 6.88 1.74
CA MET A 205 -11.40 8.25 1.27
C MET A 205 -11.80 9.16 2.44
N ARG A 206 -12.73 8.73 3.29
CA ARG A 206 -13.15 9.49 4.47
C ARG A 206 -12.01 9.77 5.44
N LEU A 207 -11.14 8.79 5.68
CA LEU A 207 -9.99 8.91 6.57
C LEU A 207 -8.89 9.80 5.99
N SER A 208 -8.63 9.67 4.68
CA SER A 208 -7.54 10.39 4.01
C SER A 208 -7.90 11.82 3.63
N GLY A 209 -9.18 12.06 3.33
CA GLY A 209 -9.65 13.33 2.74
C GLY A 209 -9.24 13.50 1.28
N GLN A 210 -8.78 12.45 0.60
CA GLN A 210 -8.38 12.51 -0.80
C GLN A 210 -9.60 12.60 -1.72
N GLU A 211 -9.43 13.29 -2.85
CA GLU A 211 -10.35 13.23 -3.97
C GLU A 211 -10.36 11.81 -4.57
N TYR A 212 -11.55 11.22 -4.70
CA TYR A 212 -11.70 9.89 -5.30
C TYR A 212 -11.88 9.98 -6.81
N VAL A 213 -11.13 9.13 -7.52
CA VAL A 213 -11.22 9.03 -8.99
C VAL A 213 -11.62 7.60 -9.37
N ASP A 214 -12.79 7.47 -10.01
CA ASP A 214 -13.35 6.16 -10.41
C ASP A 214 -12.65 5.61 -11.68
N THR A 215 -11.32 5.55 -11.62
CA THR A 215 -10.49 4.84 -12.60
C THR A 215 -9.32 4.15 -11.90
N TYR A 216 -8.70 3.17 -12.55
CA TYR A 216 -7.55 2.50 -11.96
C TYR A 216 -6.29 3.37 -12.07
N ALA A 217 -5.52 3.47 -10.98
CA ALA A 217 -4.30 4.28 -10.91
C ALA A 217 -3.27 3.97 -12.01
N ALA A 218 -3.17 2.71 -12.44
CA ALA A 218 -2.28 2.34 -13.54
C ALA A 218 -2.68 3.00 -14.85
N ARG A 219 -3.99 2.99 -15.17
CA ARG A 219 -4.54 3.61 -16.38
C ARG A 219 -4.36 5.14 -16.37
N ALA A 220 -4.72 5.79 -15.28
CA ALA A 220 -4.53 7.23 -15.11
C ALA A 220 -3.07 7.65 -15.28
N LYS A 221 -2.13 6.87 -14.74
CA LYS A 221 -0.70 7.11 -14.88
C LYS A 221 -0.21 6.97 -16.32
N ASP A 222 -0.73 5.99 -17.07
CA ASP A 222 -0.36 5.79 -18.47
C ASP A 222 -0.94 6.90 -19.36
N GLU A 223 -2.16 7.37 -19.08
CA GLU A 223 -2.78 8.52 -19.75
C GLU A 223 -1.99 9.81 -19.48
N ALA A 224 -1.58 10.06 -18.23
CA ALA A 224 -0.75 11.21 -17.87
C ALA A 224 0.59 11.22 -18.64
N LYS A 225 1.28 10.07 -18.69
CA LYS A 225 2.56 9.95 -19.42
C LYS A 225 2.39 10.21 -20.93
N ARG A 226 1.29 9.74 -21.53
CA ARG A 226 1.02 9.97 -22.96
C ARG A 226 0.78 11.46 -23.22
N SER A 227 0.07 12.15 -22.34
CA SER A 227 -0.20 13.57 -22.50
C SER A 227 1.07 14.44 -22.31
N GLU A 228 2.00 14.04 -21.44
CA GLU A 228 3.30 14.69 -21.31
C GLU A 228 4.15 14.52 -22.57
N SER A 229 4.26 13.29 -23.09
CA SER A 229 5.06 13.02 -24.28
C SER A 229 4.53 13.69 -25.54
N SER A 230 3.21 13.90 -25.67
CA SER A 230 2.62 14.64 -26.80
C SER A 230 2.90 16.13 -26.72
N LYS A 231 2.92 16.73 -25.52
CA LYS A 231 3.29 18.14 -25.31
C LYS A 231 4.73 18.42 -25.63
N ASP A 232 5.63 17.50 -25.26
CA ASP A 232 7.07 17.64 -25.54
C ASP A 232 7.35 17.51 -27.06
N ALA A 233 6.61 16.68 -27.79
CA ALA A 233 6.70 16.54 -29.23
C ALA A 233 6.23 17.82 -29.96
N ASP A 234 5.10 18.39 -29.57
CA ASP A 234 4.53 19.62 -30.16
C ASP A 234 5.40 20.85 -29.85
N GLY A 235 5.91 20.99 -28.62
CA GLY A 235 6.83 22.05 -28.22
C GLY A 235 8.20 21.99 -28.91
N GLY A 236 8.66 20.77 -29.30
CA GLY A 236 9.87 20.54 -30.07
C GLY A 236 9.73 20.95 -31.54
N GLU A 237 8.55 20.75 -32.12
CA GLU A 237 8.25 21.11 -33.52
C GLU A 237 8.08 22.62 -33.69
N GLN A 238 7.43 23.30 -32.73
CA GLN A 238 7.29 24.76 -32.73
C GLN A 238 8.63 25.46 -32.56
N ARG A 239 9.57 24.92 -31.79
CA ARG A 239 10.96 25.50 -31.69
C ARG A 239 11.76 25.31 -32.96
N LYS A 240 11.55 24.23 -33.73
CA LYS A 240 12.26 24.03 -35.02
C LYS A 240 11.72 24.90 -36.16
N LEU A 241 10.44 25.32 -36.07
CA LEU A 241 9.84 26.24 -37.07
C LEU A 241 10.15 27.72 -36.79
N ALA A 242 10.65 28.04 -35.60
CA ALA A 242 11.01 29.42 -35.18
C ALA A 242 12.51 29.73 -35.27
N SER A 243 13.34 28.80 -35.72
CA SER A 243 14.78 28.93 -35.98
C SER A 243 15.11 28.94 -37.46
#